data_c82c72b730aa1172256a07e5651202da
#
_entry.id   c82c72b730aa1172256a07e5651202da
#
_cell.length_a   1.000
_cell.length_b   1.000
_cell.length_c   1.000
_cell.angle_alpha   90.00
_cell.angle_beta   90.00
_cell.angle_gamma   90.00
#
_symmetry.space_group_name_H-M   'P 1'
#
loop_
_entity.id
_entity.type
_entity.pdbx_description
1 polymer ?
#
loop_
_entity_poly.entity_id
_entity_poly.type
_entity_poly.pdbx_seq_one_letter_code
_entity_poly.pdbx_strand_id
1 'polypeptide(L)'
;MAPRLTIRVTRPVALMMGFVLSGTVVAQVDGQGPRAPEKNPAEAHSEGKSIPEVTIEAQRQLEHRVQTFVRKITSSTRFQHESVARWHDPLCFEVAGLPRRDAEFVLRRLTQVTLSVGASVRQRDCSRQRANFFVVFTPDPARTLKYLNRHPRLLFDRDANMVQINNFLRQSTPLPVRIWHNADLIGRNGRRVERGVNCAGMSFGDFPVNCEAGGTRLTLQAVEGLSEAVIVLDSNRISGLSIGQLADYTAMAGLVDLDINADLAEAPTILRLFAQPEDARPKGLSDWDRAFLSATYHTDQKSIDQRALIAKDVIRDVSH
;
A
#
# COMPACT_ATOMS: atom_id res chain seq x y z
N MET A 1 -14.88 1.39 -38.51
CA MET A 1 -14.42 2.81 -38.53
C MET A 1 -14.70 3.42 -37.18
N ALA A 2 -13.72 3.59 -36.33
CA ALA A 2 -13.86 4.20 -35.02
C ALA A 2 -13.07 5.52 -35.01
N PRO A 3 -13.60 6.62 -34.44
CA PRO A 3 -12.93 7.92 -34.49
C PRO A 3 -11.76 7.96 -33.48
N ARG A 4 -10.63 8.44 -33.96
CA ARG A 4 -9.45 8.76 -33.16
C ARG A 4 -9.67 10.05 -32.40
N LEU A 5 -9.61 9.98 -31.07
CA LEU A 5 -9.63 11.15 -30.20
C LEU A 5 -8.19 11.66 -30.03
N THR A 6 -7.90 12.82 -30.62
CA THR A 6 -6.60 13.50 -30.50
C THR A 6 -6.68 14.50 -29.36
N ILE A 7 -5.94 14.27 -28.26
CA ILE A 7 -5.83 15.21 -27.14
C ILE A 7 -4.66 16.15 -27.41
N ARG A 8 -4.96 17.45 -27.61
CA ARG A 8 -3.95 18.52 -27.66
C ARG A 8 -3.58 18.92 -26.24
N VAL A 9 -2.29 18.82 -25.94
CA VAL A 9 -1.69 19.34 -24.70
C VAL A 9 -1.27 20.78 -24.95
N THR A 10 -1.91 21.72 -24.24
CA THR A 10 -1.51 23.13 -24.16
C THR A 10 -0.53 23.32 -23.00
N ARG A 11 0.63 23.91 -23.30
CA ARG A 11 1.65 24.30 -22.32
C ARG A 11 1.22 25.58 -21.58
N PRO A 12 1.46 25.74 -20.27
CA PRO A 12 1.36 27.04 -19.61
C PRO A 12 2.64 27.85 -19.76
N VAL A 13 2.44 29.14 -20.00
CA VAL A 13 3.45 30.20 -20.12
C VAL A 13 3.97 30.54 -18.73
N ALA A 14 5.29 30.62 -18.60
CA ALA A 14 5.99 31.10 -17.40
C ALA A 14 5.88 32.63 -17.32
N LEU A 15 5.38 33.12 -16.19
CA LEU A 15 5.37 34.55 -15.86
C LEU A 15 6.54 34.82 -14.88
N MET A 16 7.54 35.56 -15.38
CA MET A 16 8.60 36.13 -14.56
C MET A 16 8.05 37.35 -13.82
N MET A 17 8.25 37.44 -12.51
CA MET A 17 8.10 38.67 -11.74
C MET A 17 9.39 39.00 -10.99
N GLY A 18 9.84 40.25 -11.23
CA GLY A 18 11.11 40.77 -10.83
C GLY A 18 11.25 41.07 -9.33
N PHE A 19 12.50 41.01 -8.90
CA PHE A 19 12.97 41.45 -7.58
C PHE A 19 13.18 42.97 -7.58
N VAL A 20 12.60 43.63 -6.59
CA VAL A 20 12.98 45.01 -6.21
C VAL A 20 13.76 44.95 -4.92
N LEU A 21 15.02 45.40 -5.00
CA LEU A 21 15.89 45.67 -3.89
C LEU A 21 15.58 47.06 -3.31
N SER A 22 15.35 47.15 -2.01
CA SER A 22 15.35 48.43 -1.28
C SER A 22 16.27 48.35 -0.09
N GLY A 23 17.13 49.35 -0.06
CA GLY A 23 18.31 49.45 0.76
C GLY A 23 18.05 49.81 2.24
N THR A 24 19.03 49.43 3.03
CA THR A 24 19.22 49.74 4.45
C THR A 24 19.84 51.11 4.67
N VAL A 25 19.27 51.86 5.61
CA VAL A 25 19.88 53.04 6.21
C VAL A 25 20.29 52.72 7.63
N VAL A 26 21.57 52.84 7.92
CA VAL A 26 22.17 52.75 9.26
C VAL A 26 22.13 54.13 9.90
N ALA A 27 21.66 54.26 11.11
CA ALA A 27 21.87 55.43 11.98
C ALA A 27 22.51 54.96 13.30
N GLN A 28 23.75 55.37 13.52
CA GLN A 28 24.40 55.32 14.82
C GLN A 28 23.95 56.53 15.66
N VAL A 29 23.67 56.28 16.94
CA VAL A 29 23.62 57.33 17.96
C VAL A 29 24.36 56.82 19.20
N ASP A 30 25.45 57.50 19.53
CA ASP A 30 26.17 57.41 20.80
C ASP A 30 25.37 58.08 21.91
N GLY A 31 25.39 57.47 23.11
CA GLY A 31 24.82 58.08 24.31
C GLY A 31 25.27 57.36 25.57
N GLN A 32 26.34 57.91 26.19
CA GLN A 32 26.85 57.50 27.51
C GLN A 32 25.97 58.00 28.65
N GLY A 33 25.84 57.15 29.73
CA GLY A 33 25.63 57.51 31.10
C GLY A 33 24.51 56.78 31.81
N PRO A 34 24.47 56.69 33.16
CA PRO A 34 25.52 56.34 34.13
C PRO A 34 25.23 55.00 34.86
N ARG A 35 26.24 54.43 35.46
CA ARG A 35 26.27 53.23 36.32
C ARG A 35 25.36 53.34 37.56
N ALA A 36 24.61 52.28 37.85
CA ALA A 36 24.12 51.88 39.17
C ALA A 36 23.77 50.40 39.17
N PRO A 37 23.60 49.68 40.29
CA PRO A 37 24.63 48.84 40.89
C PRO A 37 24.37 47.33 40.62
N GLU A 38 25.46 46.63 40.73
CA GLU A 38 25.61 45.17 40.70
C GLU A 38 24.57 44.44 41.59
N LYS A 39 23.70 43.64 40.98
CA LYS A 39 22.92 42.64 41.68
C LYS A 39 23.36 41.26 41.18
N ASN A 40 23.68 40.37 42.14
CA ASN A 40 24.09 39.00 42.02
C ASN A 40 23.36 38.24 40.90
N PRO A 41 24.01 37.32 40.17
CA PRO A 41 23.37 36.38 39.32
C PRO A 41 22.76 35.27 40.20
N ALA A 42 21.48 35.44 40.57
CA ALA A 42 20.66 34.34 41.03
C ALA A 42 20.29 33.50 39.79
N GLU A 43 20.76 32.28 39.81
CA GLU A 43 20.21 31.09 39.18
C GLU A 43 19.15 31.31 38.09
N ALA A 44 19.60 31.42 36.84
CA ALA A 44 18.73 31.11 35.71
C ALA A 44 18.51 29.60 35.72
N HIS A 45 17.49 29.16 36.43
CA HIS A 45 16.86 27.87 36.15
C HIS A 45 16.43 27.88 34.68
N SER A 46 17.19 27.17 33.84
CA SER A 46 16.67 26.73 32.55
C SER A 46 15.40 25.94 32.81
N GLU A 47 14.26 26.57 32.60
CA GLU A 47 12.99 25.84 32.43
C GLU A 47 13.17 24.91 31.23
N GLY A 48 13.74 23.74 31.48
CA GLY A 48 13.65 22.62 30.59
C GLY A 48 12.17 22.39 30.37
N LYS A 49 11.73 22.63 29.13
CA LYS A 49 10.37 22.37 28.69
C LYS A 49 10.11 20.89 28.97
N SER A 50 9.61 20.56 30.16
CA SER A 50 9.22 19.21 30.51
C SER A 50 8.10 18.82 29.54
N ILE A 51 8.41 17.88 28.65
CA ILE A 51 7.38 17.26 27.81
C ILE A 51 6.41 16.62 28.79
N PRO A 52 5.12 16.99 28.80
CA PRO A 52 4.17 16.44 29.77
C PRO A 52 4.19 14.92 29.68
N GLU A 53 4.25 14.22 30.80
CA GLU A 53 4.25 12.75 30.92
C GLU A 53 3.09 12.13 30.12
N VAL A 54 1.94 12.81 30.07
CA VAL A 54 0.76 12.46 29.25
C VAL A 54 1.09 12.37 27.75
N THR A 55 1.97 13.24 27.25
CA THR A 55 2.36 13.24 25.83
C THR A 55 3.24 12.02 25.49
N ILE A 56 4.11 11.63 26.41
CA ILE A 56 4.99 10.46 26.25
C ILE A 56 4.17 9.18 26.25
N GLU A 57 3.20 9.06 27.15
CA GLU A 57 2.33 7.89 27.22
C GLU A 57 1.43 7.77 25.98
N ALA A 58 0.82 8.86 25.52
CA ALA A 58 0.03 8.89 24.29
C ALA A 58 0.86 8.45 23.06
N GLN A 59 2.12 8.91 23.00
CA GLN A 59 3.03 8.52 21.92
C GLN A 59 3.34 7.01 21.96
N ARG A 60 3.64 6.45 23.14
CA ARG A 60 3.90 5.00 23.30
C ARG A 60 2.68 4.16 22.94
N GLN A 61 1.50 4.62 23.30
CA GLN A 61 0.25 3.94 22.93
C GLN A 61 0.01 3.96 21.43
N LEU A 62 0.26 5.09 20.75
CA LEU A 62 0.19 5.19 19.30
C LEU A 62 1.18 4.21 18.64
N GLU A 63 2.43 4.21 19.06
CA GLU A 63 3.47 3.31 18.55
C GLU A 63 3.07 1.84 18.70
N HIS A 64 2.61 1.44 19.86
CA HIS A 64 2.14 0.08 20.11
C HIS A 64 0.95 -0.31 19.22
N ARG A 65 -0.03 0.59 19.04
CA ARG A 65 -1.20 0.35 18.20
C ARG A 65 -0.80 0.21 16.73
N VAL A 66 0.08 1.07 16.22
CA VAL A 66 0.58 1.00 14.82
C VAL A 66 1.38 -0.28 14.61
N GLN A 67 2.31 -0.63 15.50
CA GLN A 67 3.07 -1.88 15.41
C GLN A 67 2.13 -3.11 15.39
N THR A 68 1.11 -3.09 16.24
CA THR A 68 0.11 -4.17 16.29
C THR A 68 -0.71 -4.23 15.01
N PHE A 69 -1.12 -3.10 14.45
CA PHE A 69 -1.82 -3.01 13.17
C PHE A 69 -0.99 -3.62 12.05
N VAL A 70 0.25 -3.14 11.84
CA VAL A 70 1.14 -3.63 10.79
C VAL A 70 1.37 -5.14 10.94
N ARG A 71 1.68 -5.62 12.14
CA ARG A 71 1.88 -7.04 12.41
C ARG A 71 0.65 -7.88 12.06
N LYS A 72 -0.55 -7.45 12.47
CA LYS A 72 -1.80 -8.19 12.23
C LYS A 72 -2.12 -8.29 10.75
N ILE A 73 -2.06 -7.19 10.00
CA ILE A 73 -2.42 -7.19 8.57
C ILE A 73 -1.39 -7.88 7.67
N THR A 74 -0.14 -7.99 8.13
CA THR A 74 0.93 -8.66 7.37
C THR A 74 1.22 -10.09 7.83
N SER A 75 0.36 -10.68 8.67
CA SER A 75 0.55 -12.03 9.21
C SER A 75 0.34 -13.14 8.19
N SER A 76 -0.32 -12.85 7.07
CA SER A 76 -0.67 -13.84 6.03
C SER A 76 0.47 -14.17 5.06
N THR A 77 1.68 -13.65 5.26
CA THR A 77 2.80 -13.90 4.34
C THR A 77 3.03 -15.41 4.17
N ARG A 78 2.95 -15.86 2.92
CA ARG A 78 2.89 -17.28 2.51
C ARG A 78 4.20 -18.02 2.70
N PHE A 79 5.28 -17.29 2.76
CA PHE A 79 6.61 -17.79 3.01
C PHE A 79 7.07 -17.28 4.39
N GLN A 80 7.86 -18.07 5.09
CA GLN A 80 8.36 -17.77 6.45
C GLN A 80 9.30 -16.53 6.52
N HIS A 81 9.28 -15.71 5.48
CA HIS A 81 10.10 -14.51 5.40
C HIS A 81 9.33 -13.29 5.90
N GLU A 82 10.02 -12.35 6.51
CA GLU A 82 9.44 -11.11 7.03
C GLU A 82 9.07 -10.11 5.95
N SER A 83 9.29 -10.45 4.68
CA SER A 83 8.98 -9.62 3.53
C SER A 83 7.48 -9.52 3.28
N VAL A 84 7.01 -8.30 3.09
CA VAL A 84 5.62 -7.99 2.72
C VAL A 84 5.52 -7.99 1.20
N ALA A 85 4.69 -8.88 0.64
CA ALA A 85 4.52 -8.98 -0.80
C ALA A 85 3.83 -7.75 -1.37
N ARG A 86 4.44 -7.14 -2.40
CA ARG A 86 3.95 -5.96 -3.11
C ARG A 86 4.19 -6.08 -4.61
N TRP A 87 3.58 -5.21 -5.40
CA TRP A 87 3.78 -5.20 -6.85
C TRP A 87 5.16 -4.65 -7.23
N HIS A 88 5.82 -5.35 -8.15
CA HIS A 88 7.05 -4.94 -8.82
C HIS A 88 6.77 -4.53 -10.26
N ASP A 89 5.87 -5.25 -10.93
CA ASP A 89 5.46 -4.96 -12.30
C ASP A 89 4.37 -3.87 -12.34
N PRO A 90 4.28 -3.08 -13.41
CA PRO A 90 3.21 -2.09 -13.57
C PRO A 90 1.83 -2.75 -13.58
N LEU A 91 0.91 -2.22 -12.77
CA LEU A 91 -0.47 -2.69 -12.67
C LEU A 91 -1.28 -2.32 -13.92
N CYS A 92 -2.11 -3.26 -14.35
CA CYS A 92 -3.12 -3.08 -15.39
C CYS A 92 -4.46 -3.57 -14.85
N PHE A 93 -5.35 -2.63 -14.56
CA PHE A 93 -6.63 -2.91 -13.91
C PHE A 93 -7.70 -3.32 -14.91
N GLU A 94 -8.51 -4.32 -14.54
CA GLU A 94 -9.78 -4.69 -15.20
C GLU A 94 -10.89 -4.71 -14.17
N VAL A 95 -12.00 -4.01 -14.45
CA VAL A 95 -13.18 -3.96 -13.58
C VAL A 95 -14.38 -4.48 -14.34
N ALA A 96 -15.07 -5.47 -13.79
CA ALA A 96 -16.24 -6.10 -14.39
C ALA A 96 -17.44 -6.13 -13.43
N GLY A 97 -18.65 -6.20 -14.00
CA GLY A 97 -19.90 -6.35 -13.23
C GLY A 97 -20.51 -5.05 -12.70
N LEU A 98 -19.97 -3.90 -13.08
CA LEU A 98 -20.51 -2.58 -12.76
C LEU A 98 -21.02 -1.87 -14.03
N PRO A 99 -21.96 -0.90 -13.89
CA PRO A 99 -22.24 0.08 -14.93
C PRO A 99 -20.96 0.81 -15.34
N ARG A 100 -20.86 1.20 -16.60
CA ARG A 100 -19.66 1.81 -17.19
C ARG A 100 -19.13 2.99 -16.36
N ARG A 101 -20.00 3.89 -15.92
CA ARG A 101 -19.64 5.07 -15.12
C ARG A 101 -18.94 4.69 -13.82
N ASP A 102 -19.47 3.68 -13.12
CA ASP A 102 -18.95 3.23 -11.83
C ASP A 102 -17.65 2.44 -12.02
N ALA A 103 -17.57 1.61 -13.06
CA ALA A 103 -16.34 0.91 -13.42
C ALA A 103 -15.19 1.89 -13.74
N GLU A 104 -15.47 2.94 -14.54
CA GLU A 104 -14.52 4.01 -14.83
C GLU A 104 -14.11 4.79 -13.57
N PHE A 105 -15.02 4.99 -12.61
CA PHE A 105 -14.69 5.61 -11.32
C PHE A 105 -13.72 4.74 -10.52
N VAL A 106 -14.01 3.43 -10.39
CA VAL A 106 -13.13 2.48 -9.68
C VAL A 106 -11.75 2.45 -10.33
N LEU A 107 -11.66 2.35 -11.66
CA LEU A 107 -10.39 2.37 -12.40
C LEU A 107 -9.57 3.63 -12.11
N ARG A 108 -10.20 4.82 -12.17
CA ARG A 108 -9.51 6.07 -11.85
C ARG A 108 -9.03 6.10 -10.40
N ARG A 109 -9.86 5.65 -9.45
CA ARG A 109 -9.51 5.66 -8.03
C ARG A 109 -8.37 4.68 -7.73
N LEU A 110 -8.41 3.47 -8.27
CA LEU A 110 -7.31 2.50 -8.17
C LEU A 110 -6.00 3.07 -8.73
N THR A 111 -6.06 3.68 -9.91
CA THR A 111 -4.90 4.32 -10.54
C THR A 111 -4.35 5.45 -9.65
N GLN A 112 -5.22 6.31 -9.12
CA GLN A 112 -4.83 7.41 -8.24
C GLN A 112 -4.12 6.91 -6.98
N VAL A 113 -4.72 5.95 -6.27
CA VAL A 113 -4.14 5.38 -5.04
C VAL A 113 -2.80 4.70 -5.36
N THR A 114 -2.74 3.89 -6.41
CA THR A 114 -1.51 3.20 -6.83
C THR A 114 -0.35 4.16 -7.07
N LEU A 115 -0.59 5.22 -7.82
CA LEU A 115 0.44 6.23 -8.10
C LEU A 115 0.84 7.02 -6.86
N SER A 116 -0.13 7.32 -5.96
CA SER A 116 0.15 8.09 -4.74
C SER A 116 1.04 7.36 -3.74
N VAL A 117 1.08 6.03 -3.79
CA VAL A 117 1.92 5.21 -2.90
C VAL A 117 3.25 4.79 -3.54
N GLY A 118 3.55 5.26 -4.76
CA GLY A 118 4.80 4.97 -5.46
C GLY A 118 4.80 3.68 -6.28
N ALA A 119 3.64 3.00 -6.43
CA ALA A 119 3.51 1.86 -7.32
C ALA A 119 3.29 2.32 -8.78
N SER A 120 3.63 1.46 -9.74
CA SER A 120 3.55 1.78 -11.16
C SER A 120 2.25 1.29 -11.78
N VAL A 121 1.70 2.08 -12.71
CA VAL A 121 0.53 1.72 -13.51
C VAL A 121 0.90 1.68 -14.98
N ARG A 122 0.46 0.65 -15.69
CA ARG A 122 0.65 0.52 -17.14
C ARG A 122 -0.22 1.54 -17.88
N GLN A 123 0.43 2.53 -18.47
CA GLN A 123 -0.26 3.63 -19.15
C GLN A 123 -0.68 3.29 -20.59
N ARG A 124 0.04 2.38 -21.24
CA ARG A 124 -0.21 1.96 -22.64
C ARG A 124 -0.44 0.46 -22.68
N ASP A 125 -1.23 0.01 -23.62
CA ASP A 125 -1.50 -1.41 -23.86
C ASP A 125 -2.12 -2.18 -22.67
N CYS A 126 -2.76 -1.49 -21.74
CA CYS A 126 -3.58 -2.12 -20.73
C CYS A 126 -4.88 -2.58 -21.40
N SER A 127 -4.95 -3.84 -21.72
CA SER A 127 -6.11 -4.52 -22.27
C SER A 127 -6.48 -5.69 -21.37
N ARG A 128 -7.68 -6.25 -21.52
CA ARG A 128 -8.13 -7.40 -20.74
C ARG A 128 -7.17 -8.59 -20.78
N GLN A 129 -6.49 -8.80 -21.93
CA GLN A 129 -5.50 -9.88 -22.09
C GLN A 129 -4.18 -9.62 -21.37
N ARG A 130 -3.95 -8.38 -20.96
CA ARG A 130 -2.73 -7.94 -20.25
C ARG A 130 -3.02 -7.44 -18.85
N ALA A 131 -4.28 -7.50 -18.43
CA ALA A 131 -4.67 -7.16 -17.08
C ALA A 131 -4.03 -8.14 -16.10
N ASN A 132 -3.56 -7.64 -14.97
CA ASN A 132 -3.00 -8.41 -13.87
C ASN A 132 -3.68 -8.11 -12.54
N PHE A 133 -4.62 -7.17 -12.53
CA PHE A 133 -5.41 -6.83 -11.35
C PHE A 133 -6.90 -6.79 -11.73
N PHE A 134 -7.66 -7.78 -11.29
CA PHE A 134 -9.04 -7.97 -11.65
C PHE A 134 -9.97 -7.69 -10.48
N VAL A 135 -11.00 -6.88 -10.71
CA VAL A 135 -12.08 -6.60 -9.76
C VAL A 135 -13.41 -7.01 -10.38
N VAL A 136 -14.10 -7.94 -9.76
CA VAL A 136 -15.36 -8.50 -10.26
C VAL A 136 -16.47 -8.27 -9.25
N PHE A 137 -17.47 -7.49 -9.63
CA PHE A 137 -18.70 -7.33 -8.89
C PHE A 137 -19.75 -8.31 -9.43
N THR A 138 -20.33 -9.11 -8.58
CA THR A 138 -21.29 -10.15 -9.00
C THR A 138 -22.37 -10.40 -7.96
N PRO A 139 -23.64 -10.57 -8.36
CA PRO A 139 -24.70 -10.97 -7.44
C PRO A 139 -24.65 -12.45 -7.06
N ASP A 140 -23.82 -13.25 -7.76
CA ASP A 140 -23.64 -14.67 -7.51
C ASP A 140 -22.15 -15.04 -7.52
N PRO A 141 -21.42 -14.78 -6.40
CA PRO A 141 -20.01 -15.15 -6.30
C PRO A 141 -19.77 -16.66 -6.48
N ALA A 142 -20.68 -17.50 -6.02
CA ALA A 142 -20.52 -18.96 -6.13
C ALA A 142 -20.50 -19.41 -7.60
N ARG A 143 -21.43 -18.89 -8.41
CA ARG A 143 -21.47 -19.14 -9.86
C ARG A 143 -20.23 -18.58 -10.56
N THR A 144 -19.83 -17.39 -10.21
CA THR A 144 -18.63 -16.75 -10.76
C THR A 144 -17.39 -17.58 -10.46
N LEU A 145 -17.18 -17.99 -9.21
CA LEU A 145 -16.05 -18.82 -8.82
C LEU A 145 -16.09 -20.21 -9.49
N LYS A 146 -17.27 -20.81 -9.62
CA LYS A 146 -17.44 -22.09 -10.35
C LYS A 146 -17.07 -21.93 -11.83
N TYR A 147 -17.42 -20.78 -12.44
CA TYR A 147 -17.02 -20.48 -13.82
C TYR A 147 -15.51 -20.34 -13.94
N LEU A 148 -14.88 -19.58 -13.05
CA LEU A 148 -13.41 -19.42 -12.99
C LEU A 148 -12.68 -20.75 -12.79
N ASN A 149 -13.22 -21.63 -11.93
CA ASN A 149 -12.67 -22.96 -11.71
C ASN A 149 -12.67 -23.83 -12.98
N ARG A 150 -13.68 -23.66 -13.85
CA ARG A 150 -13.78 -24.37 -15.13
C ARG A 150 -12.89 -23.74 -16.22
N HIS A 151 -12.54 -22.47 -16.07
CA HIS A 151 -11.80 -21.68 -17.05
C HIS A 151 -10.65 -20.93 -16.37
N PRO A 152 -9.74 -21.62 -15.68
CA PRO A 152 -8.73 -20.95 -14.85
C PRO A 152 -7.84 -20.00 -15.67
N ARG A 153 -7.61 -20.31 -16.95
CA ARG A 153 -6.77 -19.49 -17.84
C ARG A 153 -7.37 -18.11 -18.21
N LEU A 154 -8.59 -17.82 -17.78
CA LEU A 154 -9.21 -16.51 -18.06
C LEU A 154 -8.67 -15.41 -17.15
N LEU A 155 -8.27 -15.78 -15.92
CA LEU A 155 -7.83 -14.84 -14.88
C LEU A 155 -6.52 -15.24 -14.21
N PHE A 156 -6.04 -16.48 -14.41
CA PHE A 156 -4.87 -16.97 -13.72
C PHE A 156 -3.76 -17.27 -14.72
N ASP A 157 -2.56 -16.78 -14.43
CA ASP A 157 -1.38 -17.11 -15.21
C ASP A 157 -1.10 -18.62 -15.17
N ARG A 158 -0.37 -19.11 -16.17
CA ARG A 158 0.00 -20.54 -16.27
C ARG A 158 0.81 -21.04 -15.07
N ASP A 159 1.60 -20.13 -14.50
CA ASP A 159 2.49 -20.42 -13.39
C ASP A 159 1.84 -20.15 -12.02
N ALA A 160 0.55 -19.79 -12.01
CA ALA A 160 -0.17 -19.54 -10.79
C ALA A 160 -0.30 -20.81 -9.92
N ASN A 161 -0.19 -20.65 -8.61
CA ASN A 161 -0.26 -21.74 -7.66
C ASN A 161 -1.68 -22.32 -7.59
N MET A 162 -1.89 -23.50 -8.20
CA MET A 162 -3.18 -24.17 -8.27
C MET A 162 -3.77 -24.52 -6.89
N VAL A 163 -2.95 -24.78 -5.89
CA VAL A 163 -3.44 -25.06 -4.52
C VAL A 163 -4.09 -23.79 -3.95
N GLN A 164 -3.48 -22.66 -4.12
CA GLN A 164 -4.02 -21.38 -3.65
C GLN A 164 -5.25 -20.96 -4.44
N ILE A 165 -5.26 -21.16 -5.76
CA ILE A 165 -6.43 -20.94 -6.61
C ILE A 165 -7.59 -21.81 -6.11
N ASN A 166 -7.37 -23.10 -5.89
CA ASN A 166 -8.39 -24.01 -5.38
C ASN A 166 -8.90 -23.59 -4.00
N ASN A 167 -8.04 -23.11 -3.11
CA ASN A 167 -8.43 -22.58 -1.81
C ASN A 167 -9.31 -21.33 -1.98
N PHE A 168 -8.92 -20.37 -2.80
CA PHE A 168 -9.71 -19.20 -3.12
C PHE A 168 -11.10 -19.57 -3.69
N LEU A 169 -11.15 -20.50 -4.63
CA LEU A 169 -12.39 -20.94 -5.28
C LEU A 169 -13.34 -21.69 -4.35
N ARG A 170 -12.83 -22.35 -3.31
CA ARG A 170 -13.59 -23.12 -2.30
C ARG A 170 -13.86 -22.38 -1.00
N GLN A 171 -13.17 -21.27 -0.77
CA GLN A 171 -13.23 -20.55 0.50
C GLN A 171 -14.65 -20.06 0.79
N SER A 172 -15.21 -20.47 1.92
CA SER A 172 -16.34 -19.81 2.53
C SER A 172 -15.83 -18.66 3.40
N THR A 173 -16.33 -17.45 3.18
CA THR A 173 -15.92 -16.29 3.96
C THR A 173 -17.14 -15.54 4.49
N PRO A 174 -17.10 -15.05 5.75
CA PRO A 174 -18.14 -14.19 6.29
C PRO A 174 -18.15 -12.81 5.59
N LEU A 175 -17.03 -12.40 4.97
CA LEU A 175 -16.93 -11.14 4.26
C LEU A 175 -17.63 -11.19 2.89
N PRO A 176 -18.16 -10.05 2.39
CA PRO A 176 -18.73 -9.96 1.05
C PRO A 176 -17.67 -9.88 -0.05
N VAL A 177 -16.41 -10.11 0.28
CA VAL A 177 -15.25 -10.02 -0.61
C VAL A 177 -14.40 -11.28 -0.50
N ARG A 178 -13.84 -11.69 -1.62
CA ARG A 178 -12.80 -12.73 -1.72
C ARG A 178 -11.64 -12.20 -2.49
N ILE A 179 -10.43 -12.46 -2.03
CA ILE A 179 -9.20 -11.97 -2.63
C ILE A 179 -8.23 -13.12 -2.82
N TRP A 180 -7.64 -13.15 -3.97
CA TRP A 180 -6.53 -14.02 -4.28
C TRP A 180 -5.41 -13.21 -4.91
N HIS A 181 -4.19 -13.49 -4.47
CA HIS A 181 -2.97 -12.96 -5.06
C HIS A 181 -2.12 -14.10 -5.59
N ASN A 182 -1.50 -13.91 -6.74
CA ASN A 182 -0.33 -14.66 -7.14
C ASN A 182 0.92 -13.89 -6.72
N ALA A 183 1.81 -14.57 -6.01
CA ALA A 183 3.09 -14.00 -5.62
C ALA A 183 4.21 -14.90 -6.12
N ASP A 184 5.22 -14.27 -6.70
CA ASP A 184 6.45 -14.89 -7.17
C ASP A 184 7.62 -14.48 -6.29
N LEU A 185 8.67 -15.29 -6.23
CA LEU A 185 9.92 -14.87 -5.64
C LEU A 185 10.71 -14.02 -6.64
N ILE A 186 11.11 -12.84 -6.21
CA ILE A 186 11.91 -11.90 -6.97
C ILE A 186 13.33 -11.89 -6.41
N GLY A 187 14.31 -12.26 -7.22
CA GLY A 187 15.70 -12.28 -6.85
C GLY A 187 16.31 -10.88 -6.67
N ARG A 188 17.57 -10.82 -6.25
CA ARG A 188 18.29 -9.55 -6.03
C ARG A 188 18.43 -8.71 -7.30
N ASN A 189 18.45 -9.35 -8.47
CA ASN A 189 18.47 -8.71 -9.79
C ASN A 189 17.12 -8.17 -10.25
N GLY A 190 16.06 -8.29 -9.42
CA GLY A 190 14.70 -7.86 -9.75
C GLY A 190 13.96 -8.79 -10.71
N ARG A 191 14.53 -9.97 -11.03
CA ARG A 191 13.89 -10.97 -11.90
C ARG A 191 13.18 -12.03 -11.06
N ARG A 192 12.14 -12.63 -11.63
CA ARG A 192 11.49 -13.81 -11.03
C ARG A 192 12.49 -14.95 -10.88
N VAL A 193 12.43 -15.62 -9.75
CA VAL A 193 13.22 -16.84 -9.52
C VAL A 193 12.50 -17.99 -10.19
N GLU A 194 13.16 -18.64 -11.15
CA GLU A 194 12.61 -19.79 -11.85
C GLU A 194 12.50 -21.00 -10.90
N ARG A 195 11.37 -21.69 -10.97
CA ARG A 195 11.16 -22.93 -10.19
C ARG A 195 11.89 -24.08 -10.86
N GLY A 196 12.47 -24.96 -10.05
CA GLY A 196 12.99 -26.25 -10.52
C GLY A 196 14.40 -26.24 -11.11
N VAL A 197 15.08 -25.09 -11.20
CA VAL A 197 16.46 -25.02 -11.66
C VAL A 197 17.37 -24.59 -10.52
N ASN A 198 18.35 -25.41 -10.16
CA ASN A 198 19.39 -25.01 -9.22
C ASN A 198 20.58 -24.39 -9.95
N CYS A 199 21.46 -23.73 -9.20
CA CYS A 199 22.64 -23.06 -9.71
C CYS A 199 23.70 -23.99 -10.30
N ALA A 200 23.56 -25.29 -10.08
CA ALA A 200 24.45 -26.34 -10.61
C ALA A 200 23.79 -27.16 -11.73
N GLY A 201 22.63 -26.77 -12.23
CA GLY A 201 21.89 -27.51 -13.25
C GLY A 201 21.20 -28.78 -12.74
N MET A 202 21.13 -29.00 -11.42
CA MET A 202 20.39 -30.11 -10.83
C MET A 202 18.98 -29.66 -10.44
N SER A 203 17.97 -30.47 -10.74
CA SER A 203 16.58 -30.20 -10.35
C SER A 203 16.32 -30.66 -8.92
N PHE A 204 15.87 -29.78 -8.03
CA PHE A 204 15.43 -30.12 -6.66
C PHE A 204 13.91 -30.01 -6.53
N GLY A 205 13.15 -30.57 -7.44
CA GLY A 205 11.69 -30.52 -7.42
C GLY A 205 11.13 -29.10 -7.55
N ASP A 206 9.96 -28.84 -6.95
CA ASP A 206 9.22 -27.58 -7.08
C ASP A 206 9.71 -26.45 -6.15
N PHE A 207 10.87 -26.59 -5.53
CA PHE A 207 11.39 -25.52 -4.67
C PHE A 207 12.06 -24.43 -5.50
N PRO A 208 11.71 -23.15 -5.26
CA PRO A 208 12.38 -22.04 -5.93
C PRO A 208 13.83 -21.96 -5.45
N VAL A 209 14.76 -22.00 -6.38
CA VAL A 209 16.20 -21.89 -6.10
C VAL A 209 16.71 -20.59 -6.67
N ASN A 210 17.26 -19.75 -5.80
CA ASN A 210 17.92 -18.51 -6.24
C ASN A 210 19.42 -18.79 -6.46
N CYS A 211 19.87 -18.67 -7.70
CA CYS A 211 21.25 -18.91 -8.10
C CYS A 211 22.22 -17.77 -7.78
N GLU A 212 21.73 -16.65 -7.28
CA GLU A 212 22.59 -15.56 -6.86
C GLU A 212 23.07 -15.77 -5.42
N ALA A 213 24.21 -16.42 -5.26
CA ALA A 213 24.88 -16.50 -3.96
C ALA A 213 25.23 -15.11 -3.45
N GLY A 214 24.73 -14.71 -2.29
CA GLY A 214 25.05 -13.40 -1.71
C GLY A 214 24.09 -12.86 -0.68
N GLY A 215 23.30 -13.71 -0.03
CA GLY A 215 22.52 -13.30 1.14
C GLY A 215 23.46 -12.92 2.28
N THR A 216 23.15 -11.86 2.99
CA THR A 216 23.79 -11.51 4.26
C THR A 216 22.83 -11.84 5.40
N ARG A 217 23.32 -11.81 6.65
CA ARG A 217 22.44 -11.97 7.82
C ARG A 217 21.40 -10.84 7.96
N LEU A 218 21.55 -9.75 7.21
CA LEU A 218 20.70 -8.56 7.28
C LEU A 218 19.83 -8.37 6.04
N THR A 219 20.01 -9.16 4.96
CA THR A 219 19.28 -8.98 3.71
C THR A 219 18.79 -10.32 3.16
N LEU A 220 17.53 -10.32 2.72
CA LEU A 220 16.92 -11.47 2.04
C LEU A 220 17.53 -11.66 0.65
N GLN A 221 17.68 -12.91 0.23
CA GLN A 221 18.15 -13.27 -1.11
C GLN A 221 17.07 -13.07 -2.17
N ALA A 222 15.83 -13.29 -1.79
CA ALA A 222 14.66 -13.06 -2.62
C ALA A 222 13.54 -12.47 -1.77
N VAL A 223 12.63 -11.74 -2.42
CA VAL A 223 11.46 -11.13 -1.81
C VAL A 223 10.21 -11.56 -2.56
N GLU A 224 9.06 -11.47 -1.92
CA GLU A 224 7.79 -11.77 -2.58
C GLU A 224 7.32 -10.58 -3.42
N GLY A 225 7.05 -10.83 -4.70
CA GLY A 225 6.47 -9.86 -5.63
C GLY A 225 5.08 -10.31 -6.08
N LEU A 226 4.09 -9.46 -5.95
CA LEU A 226 2.76 -9.71 -6.51
C LEU A 226 2.82 -9.62 -8.03
N SER A 227 2.22 -10.58 -8.71
CA SER A 227 2.15 -10.65 -10.17
C SER A 227 0.72 -10.62 -10.68
N GLU A 228 -0.25 -11.05 -9.87
CA GLU A 228 -1.65 -11.06 -10.23
C GLU A 228 -2.54 -10.94 -8.98
N ALA A 229 -3.69 -10.26 -9.11
CA ALA A 229 -4.71 -10.19 -8.08
C ALA A 229 -6.10 -10.38 -8.68
N VAL A 230 -6.95 -11.16 -7.99
CA VAL A 230 -8.36 -11.33 -8.32
C VAL A 230 -9.20 -11.03 -7.08
N ILE A 231 -10.07 -10.03 -7.19
CA ILE A 231 -10.94 -9.58 -6.11
C ILE A 231 -12.39 -9.75 -6.59
N VAL A 232 -13.17 -10.56 -5.87
CA VAL A 232 -14.58 -10.81 -6.17
C VAL A 232 -15.45 -10.24 -5.05
N LEU A 233 -16.35 -9.32 -5.38
CA LEU A 233 -17.29 -8.69 -4.45
C LEU A 233 -18.70 -9.17 -4.72
N ASP A 234 -19.41 -9.51 -3.64
CA ASP A 234 -20.83 -9.90 -3.66
C ASP A 234 -21.71 -8.66 -3.69
N SER A 235 -22.27 -8.34 -4.88
CA SER A 235 -23.10 -7.14 -5.07
C SER A 235 -24.34 -7.11 -4.18
N ASN A 236 -24.87 -8.27 -3.74
CA ASN A 236 -26.02 -8.33 -2.86
C ASN A 236 -25.69 -7.96 -1.40
N ARG A 237 -24.41 -8.05 -1.01
CA ARG A 237 -23.97 -7.86 0.37
C ARG A 237 -23.21 -6.56 0.60
N ILE A 238 -23.03 -5.74 -0.44
CA ILE A 238 -22.37 -4.43 -0.38
C ILE A 238 -23.35 -3.26 -0.53
N SER A 239 -24.65 -3.53 -0.41
CA SER A 239 -25.67 -2.51 -0.44
C SER A 239 -25.46 -1.47 0.67
N GLY A 240 -25.71 -0.18 0.36
CA GLY A 240 -25.48 0.93 1.28
C GLY A 240 -24.02 1.41 1.36
N LEU A 241 -23.08 0.79 0.63
CA LEU A 241 -21.71 1.27 0.51
C LEU A 241 -21.53 2.16 -0.73
N SER A 242 -20.75 3.21 -0.60
CA SER A 242 -20.40 4.05 -1.74
C SER A 242 -19.36 3.35 -2.63
N ILE A 243 -19.43 3.65 -3.93
CA ILE A 243 -18.43 3.13 -4.88
C ILE A 243 -17.00 3.60 -4.53
N GLY A 244 -16.86 4.75 -3.85
CA GLY A 244 -15.59 5.26 -3.34
C GLY A 244 -15.01 4.39 -2.23
N GLN A 245 -15.84 3.98 -1.25
CA GLN A 245 -15.42 3.06 -0.18
C GLN A 245 -14.99 1.71 -0.73
N LEU A 246 -15.73 1.17 -1.71
CA LEU A 246 -15.39 -0.11 -2.36
C LEU A 246 -14.09 -0.01 -3.16
N ALA A 247 -13.86 1.09 -3.87
CA ALA A 247 -12.62 1.32 -4.60
C ALA A 247 -11.42 1.45 -3.65
N ASP A 248 -11.57 2.17 -2.55
CA ASP A 248 -10.52 2.34 -1.54
C ASP A 248 -10.21 1.02 -0.81
N TYR A 249 -11.23 0.25 -0.44
CA TYR A 249 -11.05 -1.10 0.11
C TYR A 249 -10.29 -2.00 -0.87
N THR A 250 -10.71 -1.99 -2.13
CA THR A 250 -10.09 -2.79 -3.19
C THR A 250 -8.63 -2.40 -3.41
N ALA A 251 -8.32 -1.10 -3.36
CA ALA A 251 -6.95 -0.60 -3.45
C ALA A 251 -6.10 -1.11 -2.28
N MET A 252 -6.58 -0.92 -1.03
CA MET A 252 -5.87 -1.36 0.16
C MET A 252 -5.59 -2.86 0.14
N ALA A 253 -6.62 -3.66 -0.17
CA ALA A 253 -6.56 -5.10 -0.11
C ALA A 253 -5.86 -5.75 -1.32
N GLY A 254 -5.71 -5.05 -2.44
CA GLY A 254 -5.13 -5.61 -3.67
C GLY A 254 -3.70 -5.14 -3.97
N LEU A 255 -3.25 -4.01 -3.39
CA LEU A 255 -1.90 -3.49 -3.62
C LEU A 255 -0.82 -4.20 -2.80
N VAL A 256 -1.20 -4.89 -1.73
CA VAL A 256 -0.31 -5.62 -0.84
C VAL A 256 -0.99 -6.92 -0.43
N ASP A 257 -0.24 -8.00 -0.23
CA ASP A 257 -0.81 -9.25 0.31
C ASP A 257 -1.08 -9.08 1.82
N LEU A 258 -2.36 -8.98 2.16
CA LEU A 258 -2.82 -8.68 3.51
C LEU A 258 -3.74 -9.78 4.07
N ASP A 259 -3.74 -9.92 5.39
CA ASP A 259 -4.79 -10.67 6.08
C ASP A 259 -6.03 -9.78 6.27
N ILE A 260 -6.97 -9.87 5.33
CA ILE A 260 -8.24 -9.13 5.39
C ILE A 260 -9.19 -9.63 6.50
N ASN A 261 -8.91 -10.77 7.12
CA ASN A 261 -9.67 -11.33 8.22
C ASN A 261 -9.05 -11.02 9.60
N ALA A 262 -7.93 -10.27 9.63
CA ALA A 262 -7.30 -9.86 10.87
C ALA A 262 -8.26 -9.08 11.77
N ASP A 263 -8.19 -9.32 13.07
CA ASP A 263 -8.92 -8.51 14.06
C ASP A 263 -8.26 -7.12 14.19
N LEU A 264 -8.90 -6.12 13.59
CA LEU A 264 -8.43 -4.74 13.51
C LEU A 264 -9.31 -3.77 14.30
N ALA A 265 -9.96 -4.23 15.38
CA ALA A 265 -10.98 -3.47 16.12
C ALA A 265 -10.52 -2.05 16.54
N GLU A 266 -9.23 -1.86 16.83
CA GLU A 266 -8.67 -0.59 17.33
C GLU A 266 -7.99 0.26 16.24
N ALA A 267 -7.87 -0.26 15.01
CA ALA A 267 -7.18 0.45 13.94
C ALA A 267 -8.16 1.27 13.08
N PRO A 268 -7.87 2.54 12.77
CA PRO A 268 -8.65 3.33 11.82
C PRO A 268 -8.26 2.93 10.39
N THR A 269 -8.87 1.88 9.87
CA THR A 269 -8.54 1.32 8.55
C THR A 269 -9.77 1.02 7.71
N ILE A 270 -9.66 1.18 6.39
CA ILE A 270 -10.71 0.82 5.43
C ILE A 270 -11.01 -0.69 5.45
N LEU A 271 -10.07 -1.53 5.90
CA LEU A 271 -10.28 -2.97 6.00
C LEU A 271 -11.43 -3.36 6.94
N ARG A 272 -11.85 -2.45 7.84
CA ARG A 272 -13.03 -2.62 8.71
C ARG A 272 -14.36 -2.31 8.04
N LEU A 273 -14.37 -1.96 6.76
CA LEU A 273 -15.57 -1.52 6.02
C LEU A 273 -16.77 -2.46 6.18
N PHE A 274 -16.51 -3.76 6.15
CA PHE A 274 -17.56 -4.78 6.21
C PHE A 274 -17.85 -5.29 7.62
N ALA A 275 -17.01 -4.94 8.60
CA ALA A 275 -17.14 -5.36 10.00
C ALA A 275 -17.85 -4.32 10.88
N GLN A 276 -18.13 -3.12 10.35
CA GLN A 276 -18.69 -2.01 11.10
C GLN A 276 -20.17 -1.76 10.73
N PRO A 277 -21.00 -1.33 11.71
CA PRO A 277 -22.33 -0.81 11.42
C PRO A 277 -22.22 0.46 10.56
N GLU A 278 -23.32 0.83 9.90
CA GLU A 278 -23.34 1.85 8.84
C GLU A 278 -22.78 3.21 9.29
N ASP A 279 -23.12 3.65 10.49
CA ASP A 279 -22.69 4.91 11.10
C ASP A 279 -21.20 4.95 11.46
N ALA A 280 -20.59 3.80 11.73
CA ALA A 280 -19.19 3.65 12.10
C ALA A 280 -18.28 3.22 10.93
N ARG A 281 -18.82 3.04 9.73
CA ARG A 281 -18.04 2.59 8.55
C ARG A 281 -16.99 3.63 8.14
N PRO A 282 -15.77 3.20 7.82
CA PRO A 282 -14.76 4.08 7.24
C PRO A 282 -15.28 4.73 5.96
N LYS A 283 -15.07 6.04 5.80
CA LYS A 283 -15.51 6.78 4.60
C LYS A 283 -14.59 6.58 3.38
N GLY A 284 -13.40 6.05 3.60
CA GLY A 284 -12.37 5.79 2.59
C GLY A 284 -11.06 5.38 3.26
N LEU A 285 -9.95 5.40 2.51
CA LEU A 285 -8.61 5.18 3.07
C LEU A 285 -8.33 6.16 4.19
N SER A 286 -7.96 5.65 5.35
CA SER A 286 -7.48 6.45 6.48
C SER A 286 -6.05 6.94 6.25
N ASP A 287 -5.56 7.79 7.15
CA ASP A 287 -4.15 8.19 7.13
C ASP A 287 -3.22 7.01 7.46
N TRP A 288 -3.67 6.07 8.31
CA TRP A 288 -2.93 4.84 8.57
C TRP A 288 -2.84 3.94 7.34
N ASP A 289 -3.92 3.81 6.57
CA ASP A 289 -3.90 3.03 5.33
C ASP A 289 -2.95 3.64 4.30
N ARG A 290 -2.99 4.97 4.12
CA ARG A 290 -2.09 5.68 3.21
C ARG A 290 -0.64 5.58 3.63
N ALA A 291 -0.37 5.81 4.92
CA ALA A 291 0.97 5.70 5.49
C ALA A 291 1.52 4.27 5.35
N PHE A 292 0.69 3.24 5.64
CA PHE A 292 1.09 1.85 5.49
C PHE A 292 1.40 1.48 4.04
N LEU A 293 0.53 1.83 3.10
CA LEU A 293 0.77 1.56 1.68
C LEU A 293 2.03 2.30 1.21
N SER A 294 2.17 3.58 1.52
CA SER A 294 3.36 4.36 1.16
C SER A 294 4.63 3.76 1.76
N ALA A 295 4.64 3.47 3.07
CA ALA A 295 5.78 2.83 3.74
C ALA A 295 6.14 1.49 3.10
N THR A 296 5.14 0.66 2.75
CA THR A 296 5.38 -0.64 2.10
C THR A 296 6.08 -0.49 0.75
N TYR A 297 5.76 0.53 -0.04
CA TYR A 297 6.37 0.75 -1.35
C TYR A 297 7.74 1.47 -1.30
N HIS A 298 8.02 2.23 -0.24
CA HIS A 298 9.30 2.97 -0.09
C HIS A 298 10.34 2.25 0.77
N THR A 299 9.91 1.36 1.67
CA THR A 299 10.84 0.60 2.52
C THR A 299 11.59 -0.45 1.71
N ASP A 300 12.86 -0.70 2.05
CA ASP A 300 13.64 -1.78 1.43
C ASP A 300 13.03 -3.15 1.76
N GLN A 301 12.44 -3.79 0.76
CA GLN A 301 11.80 -5.10 0.88
C GLN A 301 12.80 -6.23 1.20
N LYS A 302 14.09 -6.02 0.93
CA LYS A 302 15.15 -7.00 1.20
C LYS A 302 15.62 -7.00 2.65
N SER A 303 15.26 -5.98 3.44
CA SER A 303 15.55 -5.95 4.87
C SER A 303 14.82 -7.07 5.60
N ILE A 304 15.52 -7.79 6.48
CA ILE A 304 14.90 -8.78 7.36
C ILE A 304 13.93 -8.13 8.36
N ASP A 305 14.12 -6.84 8.65
CA ASP A 305 13.28 -6.07 9.57
C ASP A 305 12.24 -5.21 8.83
N GLN A 306 11.86 -5.58 7.60
CA GLN A 306 10.98 -4.76 6.77
C GLN A 306 9.69 -4.34 7.49
N ARG A 307 9.03 -5.25 8.23
CA ARG A 307 7.79 -4.93 8.96
C ARG A 307 8.02 -3.88 10.05
N ALA A 308 9.13 -3.97 10.76
CA ALA A 308 9.50 -2.98 11.77
C ALA A 308 9.79 -1.61 11.14
N LEU A 309 10.44 -1.59 9.98
CA LEU A 309 10.70 -0.37 9.21
C LEU A 309 9.39 0.25 8.70
N ILE A 310 8.48 -0.55 8.15
CA ILE A 310 7.14 -0.10 7.74
C ILE A 310 6.41 0.51 8.93
N ALA A 311 6.37 -0.17 10.09
CA ALA A 311 5.71 0.35 11.29
C ALA A 311 6.31 1.69 11.74
N LYS A 312 7.65 1.83 11.72
CA LYS A 312 8.34 3.07 12.06
C LYS A 312 7.95 4.22 11.12
N ASP A 313 7.89 3.96 9.82
CA ASP A 313 7.50 4.97 8.83
C ASP A 313 6.02 5.36 9.00
N VAL A 314 5.12 4.40 9.24
CA VAL A 314 3.71 4.68 9.56
C VAL A 314 3.60 5.56 10.81
N ILE A 315 4.31 5.24 11.91
CA ILE A 315 4.30 6.03 13.13
C ILE A 315 4.71 7.47 12.84
N ARG A 316 5.81 7.67 12.11
CA ARG A 316 6.28 9.02 11.74
C ARG A 316 5.19 9.79 10.99
N ASP A 317 4.55 9.16 10.01
CA ASP A 317 3.60 9.83 9.09
C ASP A 317 2.24 10.13 9.76
N VAL A 318 1.84 9.36 10.81
CA VAL A 318 0.57 9.57 11.52
C VAL A 318 0.73 10.35 12.84
N SER A 319 1.95 10.70 13.24
CA SER A 319 2.23 11.50 14.46
C SER A 319 2.15 13.01 14.22
N HIS A 320 1.90 13.43 13.00
CA HIS A 320 1.76 14.82 12.56
C HIS A 320 0.34 15.12 12.15
#